data_bf7b0194a2355547aa1ccb1e2760bcc6
#
_entry.id   bf7b0194a2355547aa1ccb1e2760bcc6
#
_cell.length_a   1.000
_cell.length_b   1.000
_cell.length_c   1.000
_cell.angle_alpha   90.00
_cell.angle_beta   90.00
_cell.angle_gamma   90.00
#
_symmetry.space_group_name_H-M   'P 1'
#
loop_
_entity.id
_entity.type
_entity.pdbx_description
1 polymer ?
#
loop_
_entity_poly.entity_id
_entity_poly.type
_entity_poly.pdbx_seq_one_letter_code
_entity_poly.pdbx_strand_id
1 'polypeptide(L)'
;MQHSIKEDSNLRSFFDYLFIEKGLSKNTIKAYEVDIERFIQWLKQNNKSDYLNAKETQINKYISHLFKTHLKSSSINRKISSIKAFYLFLMKKNILKVSPIAEIVTPRQEKYLPNSMSESEIEKLLKSPNTKLKIEKRDRAMIEMLYATGMRISELVNLKITNLDIQRCVVKVLGKGSKERLIPFGEVASEALNDYMKDRQDSSSKEIFLSNRGTKMSRQAFWSRMKVYLRREGLKDS
;
A
#
# COMPACT_ATOMS: atom_id res chain seq x y z
N MET A 1 11.76 17.07 28.24
CA MET A 1 11.73 17.84 26.99
C MET A 1 11.63 16.85 25.84
N GLN A 2 10.42 16.64 25.30
CA GLN A 2 10.21 15.91 24.05
C GLN A 2 10.56 16.90 22.92
N HIS A 3 11.82 16.91 22.45
CA HIS A 3 12.12 17.50 21.15
C HIS A 3 11.30 16.70 20.13
N SER A 4 10.35 17.36 19.53
CA SER A 4 9.52 16.79 18.47
C SER A 4 10.48 16.31 17.38
N ILE A 5 10.39 15.04 17.01
CA ILE A 5 11.16 14.43 15.90
C ILE A 5 10.97 15.26 14.60
N LYS A 6 9.87 16.01 14.50
CA LYS A 6 9.57 16.92 13.39
C LYS A 6 10.49 18.15 13.30
N GLU A 7 11.24 18.48 14.35
CA GLU A 7 12.18 19.62 14.39
C GLU A 7 13.62 19.21 14.03
N ASP A 8 13.90 17.91 13.95
CA ASP A 8 15.23 17.42 13.57
C ASP A 8 15.52 17.67 12.09
N SER A 9 16.49 18.53 11.82
CA SER A 9 16.88 18.95 10.48
C SER A 9 17.39 17.79 9.62
N ASN A 10 18.10 16.82 10.22
CA ASN A 10 18.63 15.65 9.51
C ASN A 10 17.51 14.72 9.06
N LEU A 11 16.50 14.51 9.91
CA LEU A 11 15.33 13.69 9.55
C LEU A 11 14.52 14.36 8.44
N ARG A 12 14.28 15.67 8.55
CA ARG A 12 13.57 16.41 7.49
C ARG A 12 14.33 16.29 6.16
N SER A 13 15.62 16.59 6.15
CA SER A 13 16.46 16.48 4.96
C SER A 13 16.51 15.06 4.40
N PHE A 14 16.45 14.02 5.25
CA PHE A 14 16.38 12.65 4.81
C PHE A 14 15.06 12.33 4.09
N PHE A 15 13.93 12.77 4.61
CA PHE A 15 12.63 12.51 3.97
C PHE A 15 12.49 13.29 2.66
N ASP A 16 13.01 14.51 2.60
CA ASP A 16 13.09 15.30 1.36
C ASP A 16 13.99 14.61 0.32
N TYR A 17 15.13 14.07 0.73
CA TYR A 17 16.01 13.26 -0.13
C TYR A 17 15.29 12.02 -0.67
N LEU A 18 14.53 11.31 0.17
CA LEU A 18 13.77 10.14 -0.29
C LEU A 18 12.68 10.52 -1.31
N PHE A 19 12.06 11.67 -1.14
CA PHE A 19 11.02 12.15 -2.04
C PHE A 19 11.60 12.66 -3.36
N ILE A 20 12.56 13.58 -3.28
CA ILE A 20 13.08 14.33 -4.43
C ILE A 20 14.10 13.51 -5.21
N GLU A 21 15.13 12.98 -4.54
CA GLU A 21 16.22 12.29 -5.24
C GLU A 21 15.91 10.79 -5.49
N LYS A 22 15.23 10.12 -4.57
CA LYS A 22 14.92 8.68 -4.71
C LYS A 22 13.55 8.41 -5.35
N GLY A 23 12.70 9.43 -5.51
CA GLY A 23 11.38 9.29 -6.13
C GLY A 23 10.46 8.32 -5.39
N LEU A 24 10.62 8.15 -4.06
CA LEU A 24 9.82 7.22 -3.30
C LEU A 24 8.39 7.73 -3.13
N SER A 25 7.44 6.78 -3.08
CA SER A 25 6.03 7.12 -2.87
C SER A 25 5.80 7.72 -1.47
N LYS A 26 4.81 8.63 -1.34
CA LYS A 26 4.40 9.20 -0.05
C LYS A 26 4.12 8.12 1.01
N ASN A 27 3.53 6.99 0.62
CA ASN A 27 3.26 5.88 1.54
C ASN A 27 4.55 5.20 2.04
N THR A 28 5.54 5.05 1.17
CA THR A 28 6.85 4.49 1.54
C THR A 28 7.57 5.42 2.51
N ILE A 29 7.58 6.73 2.22
CA ILE A 29 8.21 7.75 3.07
C ILE A 29 7.54 7.75 4.44
N LYS A 30 6.21 7.79 4.51
CA LYS A 30 5.46 7.73 5.78
C LYS A 30 5.74 6.45 6.58
N ALA A 31 5.92 5.31 5.89
CA ALA A 31 6.30 4.07 6.56
C ALA A 31 7.73 4.14 7.14
N TYR A 32 8.67 4.74 6.41
CA TYR A 32 10.04 4.96 6.87
C TYR A 32 10.10 5.95 8.03
N GLU A 33 9.30 7.03 7.96
CA GLU A 33 9.16 8.01 9.04
C GLU A 33 8.80 7.31 10.35
N VAL A 34 7.70 6.55 10.36
CA VAL A 34 7.26 5.78 11.54
C VAL A 34 8.31 4.78 12.02
N ASP A 35 9.04 4.13 11.10
CA ASP A 35 10.06 3.16 11.48
C ASP A 35 11.27 3.80 12.15
N ILE A 36 11.74 4.93 11.61
CA ILE A 36 12.87 5.67 12.17
C ILE A 36 12.50 6.34 13.49
N GLU A 37 11.30 6.92 13.60
CA GLU A 37 10.80 7.47 14.85
C GLU A 37 10.80 6.43 15.98
N ARG A 38 10.29 5.24 15.72
CA ARG A 38 10.29 4.14 16.69
C ARG A 38 11.70 3.69 17.07
N PHE A 39 12.61 3.65 16.10
CA PHE A 39 14.02 3.34 16.35
C PHE A 39 14.68 4.37 17.26
N ILE A 40 14.51 5.66 16.98
CA ILE A 40 15.06 6.76 17.79
C ILE A 40 14.48 6.75 19.21
N GLN A 41 13.15 6.57 19.33
CA GLN A 41 12.50 6.43 20.63
C GLN A 41 13.07 5.27 21.44
N TRP A 42 13.27 4.12 20.79
CA TRP A 42 13.84 2.95 21.45
C TRP A 42 15.28 3.19 21.92
N LEU A 43 16.12 3.85 21.11
CA LEU A 43 17.48 4.24 21.50
C LEU A 43 17.48 5.13 22.74
N LYS A 44 16.63 6.14 22.77
CA LYS A 44 16.49 7.05 23.93
C LYS A 44 16.07 6.31 25.20
N GLN A 45 15.10 5.42 25.09
CA GLN A 45 14.55 4.69 26.24
C GLN A 45 15.51 3.64 26.81
N ASN A 46 16.18 2.88 25.93
CA ASN A 46 16.95 1.70 26.35
C ASN A 46 18.46 1.97 26.51
N ASN A 47 19.00 2.96 25.83
CA ASN A 47 20.44 3.21 25.80
C ASN A 47 20.82 4.64 26.17
N LYS A 48 19.85 5.53 26.44
CA LYS A 48 20.08 6.97 26.64
C LYS A 48 20.97 7.59 25.54
N SER A 49 20.90 7.03 24.34
CA SER A 49 21.73 7.40 23.19
C SER A 49 20.88 8.06 22.11
N ASP A 50 21.51 8.90 21.34
CA ASP A 50 20.99 9.51 20.16
C ASP A 50 21.44 8.69 18.92
N TYR A 51 20.73 8.82 17.81
CA TYR A 51 21.03 8.11 16.55
C TYR A 51 22.41 8.49 15.97
N LEU A 52 22.91 9.70 16.22
CA LEU A 52 24.25 10.13 15.78
C LEU A 52 25.38 9.41 16.54
N ASN A 53 25.14 9.06 17.80
CA ASN A 53 26.09 8.41 18.67
C ASN A 53 25.82 6.91 18.88
N ALA A 54 24.84 6.37 18.14
CA ALA A 54 24.47 4.96 18.26
C ALA A 54 25.58 4.05 17.75
N LYS A 55 25.98 3.10 18.59
CA LYS A 55 26.97 2.06 18.22
C LYS A 55 26.27 0.85 17.60
N GLU A 56 27.03 0.08 16.82
CA GLU A 56 26.54 -1.16 16.22
C GLU A 56 25.88 -2.10 17.21
N THR A 57 26.47 -2.25 18.41
CA THR A 57 25.90 -3.09 19.47
C THR A 57 24.51 -2.67 19.91
N GLN A 58 24.20 -1.37 19.89
CA GLN A 58 22.88 -0.83 20.23
C GLN A 58 21.86 -1.09 19.13
N ILE A 59 22.30 -0.98 17.88
CA ILE A 59 21.43 -1.29 16.71
C ILE A 59 21.13 -2.80 16.68
N ASN A 60 22.13 -3.65 16.95
CA ASN A 60 21.94 -5.10 17.06
C ASN A 60 20.95 -5.47 18.18
N LYS A 61 21.00 -4.78 19.33
CA LYS A 61 20.00 -4.94 20.39
C LYS A 61 18.60 -4.53 19.94
N TYR A 62 18.45 -3.44 19.18
CA TYR A 62 17.16 -3.05 18.60
C TYR A 62 16.64 -4.09 17.64
N ILE A 63 17.48 -4.59 16.73
CA ILE A 63 17.08 -5.63 15.77
C ILE A 63 16.68 -6.92 16.50
N SER A 64 17.46 -7.35 17.50
CA SER A 64 17.10 -8.48 18.35
C SER A 64 15.77 -8.26 19.09
N HIS A 65 15.49 -7.04 19.52
CA HIS A 65 14.19 -6.67 20.10
C HIS A 65 13.07 -6.82 19.05
N LEU A 66 13.28 -6.38 17.81
CA LEU A 66 12.27 -6.55 16.74
C LEU A 66 11.93 -8.02 16.49
N PHE A 67 12.91 -8.93 16.54
CA PHE A 67 12.66 -10.38 16.38
C PHE A 67 11.86 -10.99 17.54
N LYS A 68 11.94 -10.42 18.74
CA LYS A 68 11.15 -10.86 19.89
C LYS A 68 9.71 -10.34 19.87
N THR A 69 9.41 -9.42 18.95
CA THR A 69 8.03 -8.94 18.73
C THR A 69 7.29 -9.86 17.77
N HIS A 70 5.96 -9.93 17.86
CA HIS A 70 5.12 -10.70 16.93
C HIS A 70 4.95 -10.02 15.55
N LEU A 71 5.95 -9.29 15.08
CA LEU A 71 5.93 -8.64 13.77
C LEU A 71 6.25 -9.64 12.65
N LYS A 72 5.56 -9.49 11.52
CA LYS A 72 5.90 -10.25 10.30
C LYS A 72 7.32 -9.92 9.84
N SER A 73 8.05 -10.93 9.35
CA SER A 73 9.43 -10.78 8.83
C SER A 73 9.57 -9.67 7.79
N SER A 74 8.55 -9.47 6.93
CA SER A 74 8.50 -8.37 5.97
C SER A 74 8.51 -6.98 6.64
N SER A 75 7.83 -6.84 7.78
CA SER A 75 7.82 -5.59 8.54
C SER A 75 9.15 -5.34 9.23
N ILE A 76 9.80 -6.38 9.76
CA ILE A 76 11.15 -6.29 10.36
C ILE A 76 12.16 -5.87 9.29
N ASN A 77 12.15 -6.52 8.13
CA ASN A 77 13.04 -6.20 7.01
C ASN A 77 12.85 -4.77 6.50
N ARG A 78 11.60 -4.27 6.44
CA ARG A 78 11.36 -2.87 6.07
C ARG A 78 11.97 -1.90 7.08
N LYS A 79 11.83 -2.19 8.40
CA LYS A 79 12.44 -1.39 9.48
C LYS A 79 13.97 -1.36 9.39
N ILE A 80 14.59 -2.50 9.17
CA ILE A 80 16.05 -2.57 8.96
C ILE A 80 16.45 -1.76 7.72
N SER A 81 15.70 -1.89 6.62
CA SER A 81 15.97 -1.17 5.37
C SER A 81 15.83 0.35 5.54
N SER A 82 14.83 0.83 6.29
CA SER A 82 14.65 2.25 6.55
C SER A 82 15.81 2.82 7.38
N ILE A 83 16.28 2.09 8.41
CA ILE A 83 17.42 2.49 9.24
C ILE A 83 18.70 2.49 8.42
N LYS A 84 18.94 1.44 7.58
CA LYS A 84 20.08 1.42 6.66
C LYS A 84 20.08 2.61 5.70
N ALA A 85 18.93 2.90 5.10
CA ALA A 85 18.80 4.05 4.21
C ALA A 85 19.09 5.38 4.91
N PHE A 86 18.67 5.52 6.15
CA PHE A 86 18.93 6.72 6.95
C PHE A 86 20.43 6.90 7.26
N TYR A 87 21.11 5.86 7.75
CA TYR A 87 22.54 5.94 8.02
C TYR A 87 23.37 6.16 6.75
N LEU A 88 23.01 5.54 5.62
CA LEU A 88 23.66 5.81 4.34
C LEU A 88 23.47 7.27 3.89
N PHE A 89 22.30 7.87 4.16
CA PHE A 89 22.07 9.29 3.91
C PHE A 89 22.97 10.17 4.79
N LEU A 90 23.08 9.87 6.09
CA LEU A 90 23.95 10.62 7.01
C LEU A 90 25.43 10.57 6.57
N MET A 91 25.88 9.42 6.08
CA MET A 91 27.22 9.28 5.48
C MET A 91 27.36 10.10 4.19
N LYS A 92 26.36 10.03 3.28
CA LYS A 92 26.36 10.83 2.04
C LYS A 92 26.46 12.33 2.31
N LYS A 93 25.90 12.78 3.43
CA LYS A 93 25.95 14.19 3.89
C LYS A 93 27.20 14.51 4.72
N ASN A 94 28.14 13.57 4.88
CA ASN A 94 29.33 13.70 5.72
C ASN A 94 29.03 14.02 7.21
N ILE A 95 27.83 13.69 7.68
CA ILE A 95 27.43 13.84 9.10
C ILE A 95 28.05 12.71 9.94
N LEU A 96 28.14 11.50 9.36
CA LEU A 96 28.81 10.35 9.93
C LEU A 96 29.92 9.86 8.99
N LYS A 97 31.04 9.43 9.57
CA LYS A 97 32.15 8.84 8.80
C LYS A 97 31.97 7.34 8.55
N VAL A 98 31.31 6.63 9.46
CA VAL A 98 31.11 5.18 9.43
C VAL A 98 29.63 4.87 9.75
N SER A 99 29.07 3.92 9.04
CA SER A 99 27.71 3.46 9.32
C SER A 99 27.71 2.40 10.41
N PRO A 100 26.98 2.60 11.52
CA PRO A 100 26.91 1.59 12.58
C PRO A 100 26.03 0.39 12.23
N ILE A 101 25.50 0.34 11.00
CA ILE A 101 24.62 -0.74 10.50
C ILE A 101 25.20 -1.43 9.24
N ALA A 102 26.46 -1.17 8.88
CA ALA A 102 27.05 -1.64 7.62
C ALA A 102 27.04 -3.18 7.51
N GLU A 103 27.37 -3.89 8.56
CA GLU A 103 27.54 -5.35 8.56
C GLU A 103 26.27 -6.15 8.88
N ILE A 104 25.16 -5.47 9.19
CA ILE A 104 23.93 -6.16 9.57
C ILE A 104 23.30 -6.86 8.36
N VAL A 105 23.23 -8.18 8.44
CA VAL A 105 22.58 -9.03 7.44
C VAL A 105 21.06 -8.98 7.66
N THR A 106 20.32 -8.66 6.59
CA THR A 106 18.86 -8.71 6.61
C THR A 106 18.41 -10.17 6.49
N PRO A 107 17.50 -10.66 7.34
CA PRO A 107 17.01 -12.03 7.23
C PRO A 107 16.44 -12.33 5.85
N ARG A 108 16.76 -13.52 5.33
CA ARG A 108 16.11 -14.00 4.10
C ARG A 108 14.61 -14.13 4.35
N GLN A 109 13.81 -13.53 3.49
CA GLN A 109 12.38 -13.80 3.47
C GLN A 109 12.16 -15.13 2.78
N GLU A 110 11.43 -16.02 3.42
CA GLU A 110 10.81 -17.12 2.69
C GLU A 110 9.89 -16.51 1.62
N LYS A 111 10.11 -16.90 0.37
CA LYS A 111 9.24 -16.49 -0.72
C LYS A 111 7.91 -17.23 -0.55
N TYR A 112 6.96 -16.55 0.07
CA TYR A 112 5.59 -17.03 0.09
C TYR A 112 5.05 -16.93 -1.34
N LEU A 113 4.78 -18.07 -1.96
CA LEU A 113 4.07 -18.12 -3.24
C LEU A 113 2.61 -17.75 -2.95
N PRO A 114 2.07 -16.71 -3.56
CA PRO A 114 0.66 -16.38 -3.39
C PRO A 114 -0.20 -17.57 -3.85
N ASN A 115 -1.19 -17.94 -3.06
CA ASN A 115 -2.21 -18.86 -3.52
C ASN A 115 -2.99 -18.18 -4.64
N SER A 116 -2.90 -18.71 -5.85
CA SER A 116 -3.74 -18.29 -6.97
C SER A 116 -5.08 -19.00 -6.89
N MET A 117 -6.15 -18.28 -7.21
CA MET A 117 -7.46 -18.87 -7.40
C MET A 117 -7.50 -19.66 -8.72
N SER A 118 -8.19 -20.78 -8.73
CA SER A 118 -8.51 -21.52 -9.97
C SER A 118 -9.54 -20.76 -10.81
N GLU A 119 -9.63 -21.07 -12.09
CA GLU A 119 -10.63 -20.47 -12.98
C GLU A 119 -12.06 -20.64 -12.45
N SER A 120 -12.39 -21.83 -11.96
CA SER A 120 -13.71 -22.11 -11.38
C SER A 120 -13.99 -21.29 -10.12
N GLU A 121 -13.00 -21.03 -9.28
CA GLU A 121 -13.14 -20.13 -8.10
C GLU A 121 -13.33 -18.68 -8.52
N ILE A 122 -12.64 -18.22 -9.56
CA ILE A 122 -12.81 -16.87 -10.13
C ILE A 122 -14.22 -16.73 -10.69
N GLU A 123 -14.72 -17.71 -11.46
CA GLU A 123 -16.09 -17.67 -11.99
C GLU A 123 -17.15 -17.61 -10.88
N LYS A 124 -17.01 -18.40 -9.81
CA LYS A 124 -17.89 -18.32 -8.65
C LYS A 124 -17.89 -16.92 -8.04
N LEU A 125 -16.69 -16.36 -7.83
CA LEU A 125 -16.53 -15.03 -7.26
C LEU A 125 -17.19 -13.95 -8.14
N LEU A 126 -17.00 -14.02 -9.46
CA LEU A 126 -17.60 -13.10 -10.43
C LEU A 126 -19.12 -13.17 -10.41
N LYS A 127 -19.73 -14.34 -10.21
CA LYS A 127 -21.18 -14.57 -10.17
C LYS A 127 -21.81 -14.33 -8.80
N SER A 128 -21.01 -14.24 -7.75
CA SER A 128 -21.47 -14.15 -6.35
C SER A 128 -22.31 -12.89 -6.01
N PRO A 129 -22.00 -11.69 -6.56
CA PRO A 129 -22.80 -10.50 -6.25
C PRO A 129 -24.23 -10.58 -6.81
N ASN A 130 -25.22 -10.31 -5.96
CA ASN A 130 -26.63 -10.25 -6.37
C ASN A 130 -26.94 -8.89 -7.04
N THR A 131 -27.01 -8.88 -8.36
CA THR A 131 -27.22 -7.66 -9.15
C THR A 131 -28.61 -7.02 -9.00
N LYS A 132 -29.54 -7.63 -8.26
CA LYS A 132 -30.79 -6.96 -7.85
C LYS A 132 -30.56 -5.90 -6.78
N LEU A 133 -29.43 -5.95 -6.07
CA LEU A 133 -29.05 -5.01 -5.02
C LEU A 133 -28.07 -3.97 -5.57
N LYS A 134 -28.41 -2.68 -5.47
CA LYS A 134 -27.56 -1.56 -5.97
C LYS A 134 -26.10 -1.64 -5.50
N ILE A 135 -25.90 -1.99 -4.23
CA ILE A 135 -24.56 -2.15 -3.66
C ILE A 135 -23.79 -3.29 -4.33
N GLU A 136 -24.44 -4.41 -4.59
CA GLU A 136 -23.82 -5.59 -5.18
C GLU A 136 -23.64 -5.44 -6.69
N LYS A 137 -24.45 -4.63 -7.39
CA LYS A 137 -24.16 -4.19 -8.78
C LYS A 137 -22.84 -3.43 -8.86
N ARG A 138 -22.61 -2.47 -7.95
CA ARG A 138 -21.31 -1.78 -7.84
C ARG A 138 -20.19 -2.77 -7.65
N ASP A 139 -20.35 -3.67 -6.68
CA ASP A 139 -19.31 -4.63 -6.31
C ASP A 139 -19.02 -5.59 -7.48
N ARG A 140 -20.05 -6.01 -8.23
CA ARG A 140 -19.90 -6.79 -9.48
C ARG A 140 -19.06 -6.02 -10.50
N ALA A 141 -19.40 -4.76 -10.78
CA ALA A 141 -18.64 -3.94 -11.72
C ALA A 141 -17.18 -3.77 -11.28
N MET A 142 -16.93 -3.63 -9.97
CA MET A 142 -15.57 -3.53 -9.44
C MET A 142 -14.77 -4.82 -9.63
N ILE A 143 -15.39 -5.98 -9.38
CA ILE A 143 -14.72 -7.30 -9.52
C ILE A 143 -14.43 -7.58 -10.99
N GLU A 144 -15.39 -7.33 -11.90
CA GLU A 144 -15.20 -7.49 -13.34
C GLU A 144 -14.09 -6.59 -13.88
N MET A 145 -14.06 -5.32 -13.46
CA MET A 145 -13.00 -4.39 -13.84
C MET A 145 -11.62 -4.83 -13.34
N LEU A 146 -11.52 -5.37 -12.11
CA LEU A 146 -10.25 -5.93 -11.61
C LEU A 146 -9.79 -7.12 -12.43
N TYR A 147 -10.71 -8.04 -12.72
CA TYR A 147 -10.42 -9.25 -13.49
C TYR A 147 -9.99 -8.93 -14.92
N ALA A 148 -10.76 -8.07 -15.60
CA ALA A 148 -10.50 -7.72 -16.99
C ALA A 148 -9.21 -6.90 -17.19
N THR A 149 -8.84 -6.05 -16.22
CA THR A 149 -7.76 -5.08 -16.40
C THR A 149 -6.47 -5.40 -15.63
N GLY A 150 -6.54 -6.29 -14.65
CA GLY A 150 -5.41 -6.55 -13.73
C GLY A 150 -4.94 -5.31 -12.97
N MET A 151 -5.76 -4.26 -12.85
CA MET A 151 -5.39 -3.06 -12.10
C MET A 151 -5.33 -3.35 -10.60
N ARG A 152 -4.58 -2.53 -9.86
CA ARG A 152 -4.54 -2.64 -8.41
C ARG A 152 -5.84 -2.11 -7.78
N ILE A 153 -6.25 -2.67 -6.65
CA ILE A 153 -7.42 -2.17 -5.89
C ILE A 153 -7.32 -0.67 -5.62
N SER A 154 -6.11 -0.16 -5.34
CA SER A 154 -5.90 1.27 -5.13
C SER A 154 -6.13 2.11 -6.39
N GLU A 155 -5.87 1.58 -7.57
CA GLU A 155 -6.14 2.24 -8.85
C GLU A 155 -7.64 2.21 -9.13
N LEU A 156 -8.31 1.07 -8.90
CA LEU A 156 -9.75 0.92 -9.08
C LEU A 156 -10.56 1.91 -8.22
N VAL A 157 -10.31 1.97 -6.92
CA VAL A 157 -11.07 2.86 -6.01
C VAL A 157 -10.78 4.36 -6.23
N ASN A 158 -9.68 4.69 -6.93
CA ASN A 158 -9.33 6.05 -7.33
C ASN A 158 -9.73 6.38 -8.77
N LEU A 159 -10.36 5.44 -9.47
CA LEU A 159 -10.72 5.62 -10.86
C LEU A 159 -11.78 6.70 -11.00
N LYS A 160 -11.50 7.73 -11.80
CA LYS A 160 -12.40 8.84 -12.05
C LYS A 160 -13.24 8.61 -13.31
N ILE A 161 -14.42 9.21 -13.37
CA ILE A 161 -15.29 9.18 -14.55
C ILE A 161 -14.53 9.67 -15.79
N THR A 162 -13.72 10.72 -15.65
CA THR A 162 -12.91 11.30 -16.73
C THR A 162 -11.79 10.39 -17.26
N ASN A 163 -11.50 9.30 -16.55
CA ASN A 163 -10.49 8.32 -16.96
C ASN A 163 -11.06 7.09 -17.68
N LEU A 164 -12.37 7.10 -17.91
CA LEU A 164 -13.10 5.98 -18.48
C LEU A 164 -13.67 6.37 -19.85
N ASP A 165 -13.39 5.55 -20.85
CA ASP A 165 -14.06 5.58 -22.16
C ASP A 165 -14.83 4.26 -22.32
N ILE A 166 -16.12 4.30 -21.99
CA ILE A 166 -16.97 3.10 -22.04
C ILE A 166 -17.19 2.66 -23.51
N GLN A 167 -17.31 3.59 -24.46
CA GLN A 167 -17.57 3.27 -25.85
C GLN A 167 -16.39 2.50 -26.48
N ARG A 168 -15.17 2.88 -26.13
CA ARG A 168 -13.95 2.21 -26.57
C ARG A 168 -13.50 1.08 -25.67
N CYS A 169 -14.21 0.83 -24.57
CA CYS A 169 -13.83 -0.14 -23.53
C CYS A 169 -12.38 0.04 -23.05
N VAL A 170 -11.97 1.29 -22.78
CA VAL A 170 -10.61 1.62 -22.34
C VAL A 170 -10.65 2.45 -21.06
N VAL A 171 -9.76 2.12 -20.14
CA VAL A 171 -9.56 2.88 -18.91
C VAL A 171 -8.14 3.42 -18.81
N LYS A 172 -8.01 4.69 -18.43
CA LYS A 172 -6.73 5.33 -18.16
C LYS A 172 -6.39 5.23 -16.68
N VAL A 173 -5.25 4.61 -16.37
CA VAL A 173 -4.80 4.36 -14.99
C VAL A 173 -3.46 5.03 -14.74
N LEU A 174 -3.33 5.66 -13.59
CA LEU A 174 -2.07 6.25 -13.14
C LEU A 174 -1.25 5.22 -12.35
N GLY A 175 -0.16 4.73 -12.93
CA GLY A 175 0.71 3.74 -12.33
C GLY A 175 1.77 4.32 -11.39
N LYS A 176 2.72 3.48 -10.97
CA LYS A 176 3.87 3.89 -10.16
C LYS A 176 4.72 4.93 -10.90
N GLY A 177 5.10 6.01 -10.21
CA GLY A 177 5.89 7.11 -10.81
C GLY A 177 5.06 8.01 -11.73
N SER A 178 3.74 8.11 -11.50
CA SER A 178 2.82 8.97 -12.28
C SER A 178 2.76 8.65 -13.77
N LYS A 179 3.18 7.44 -14.19
CA LYS A 179 3.07 7.00 -15.58
C LYS A 179 1.63 6.59 -15.87
N GLU A 180 1.03 7.23 -16.86
CA GLU A 180 -0.30 6.84 -17.36
C GLU A 180 -0.19 5.60 -18.24
N ARG A 181 -1.18 4.72 -18.12
CA ARG A 181 -1.36 3.59 -19.02
C ARG A 181 -2.82 3.45 -19.39
N LEU A 182 -3.09 3.12 -20.65
CA LEU A 182 -4.41 2.75 -21.14
C LEU A 182 -4.53 1.24 -21.05
N ILE A 183 -5.63 0.77 -20.48
CA ILE A 183 -5.91 -0.66 -20.33
C ILE A 183 -7.27 -0.93 -20.96
N PRO A 184 -7.33 -1.81 -21.97
CA PRO A 184 -8.61 -2.27 -22.52
C PRO A 184 -9.32 -3.19 -21.51
N PHE A 185 -10.65 -3.21 -21.55
CA PHE A 185 -11.48 -4.15 -20.79
C PHE A 185 -12.57 -4.73 -21.69
N GLY A 186 -12.99 -5.98 -21.40
CA GLY A 186 -13.95 -6.71 -22.25
C GLY A 186 -15.39 -6.27 -22.04
N GLU A 187 -16.30 -6.80 -22.90
CA GLU A 187 -17.73 -6.48 -22.90
C GLU A 187 -18.40 -6.76 -21.56
N VAL A 188 -18.09 -7.89 -20.92
CA VAL A 188 -18.69 -8.28 -19.63
C VAL A 188 -18.42 -7.22 -18.55
N ALA A 189 -17.20 -6.69 -18.50
CA ALA A 189 -16.85 -5.62 -17.57
C ALA A 189 -17.54 -4.30 -17.96
N SER A 190 -17.71 -4.03 -19.27
CA SER A 190 -18.43 -2.87 -19.77
C SER A 190 -19.92 -2.92 -19.39
N GLU A 191 -20.57 -4.06 -19.59
CA GLU A 191 -21.97 -4.27 -19.21
C GLU A 191 -22.19 -4.08 -17.71
N ALA A 192 -21.37 -4.75 -16.89
CA ALA A 192 -21.46 -4.63 -15.43
C ALA A 192 -21.26 -3.17 -14.95
N LEU A 193 -20.31 -2.47 -15.59
CA LEU A 193 -20.06 -1.07 -15.29
C LEU A 193 -21.21 -0.17 -15.71
N ASN A 194 -21.77 -0.37 -16.92
CA ASN A 194 -22.93 0.35 -17.41
C ASN A 194 -24.16 0.16 -16.49
N ASP A 195 -24.40 -1.07 -16.04
CA ASP A 195 -25.51 -1.36 -15.14
C ASP A 195 -25.35 -0.67 -13.80
N TYR A 196 -24.14 -0.63 -13.26
CA TYR A 196 -23.85 0.14 -12.07
C TYR A 196 -24.02 1.65 -12.30
N MET A 197 -23.54 2.19 -13.43
CA MET A 197 -23.60 3.62 -13.73
C MET A 197 -25.04 4.12 -13.87
N LYS A 198 -26.00 3.30 -14.33
CA LYS A 198 -27.45 3.63 -14.36
C LYS A 198 -27.99 3.88 -12.94
N ASP A 199 -27.52 3.11 -11.96
CA ASP A 199 -27.98 3.19 -10.56
C ASP A 199 -27.12 4.11 -9.70
N ARG A 200 -25.99 4.60 -10.24
CA ARG A 200 -25.09 5.50 -9.52
C ARG A 200 -25.77 6.84 -9.27
N GLN A 201 -25.96 7.17 -8.00
CA GLN A 201 -26.50 8.48 -7.63
C GLN A 201 -25.55 9.60 -8.03
N ASP A 202 -26.11 10.72 -8.48
CA ASP A 202 -25.33 11.94 -8.65
C ASP A 202 -24.68 12.35 -7.33
N SER A 203 -23.38 12.46 -7.36
CA SER A 203 -22.58 12.85 -6.21
C SER A 203 -21.53 13.86 -6.65
N SER A 204 -21.08 14.70 -5.74
CA SER A 204 -19.95 15.60 -5.96
C SER A 204 -18.62 14.87 -6.16
N SER A 205 -18.60 13.56 -5.90
CA SER A 205 -17.40 12.73 -6.07
C SER A 205 -17.12 12.45 -7.55
N LYS A 206 -15.88 12.71 -7.96
CA LYS A 206 -15.39 12.44 -9.31
C LYS A 206 -15.04 10.96 -9.54
N GLU A 207 -14.95 10.16 -8.48
CA GLU A 207 -14.65 8.74 -8.55
C GLU A 207 -15.86 7.94 -9.03
N ILE A 208 -15.57 6.86 -9.81
CA ILE A 208 -16.62 5.99 -10.35
C ILE A 208 -17.31 5.23 -9.22
N PHE A 209 -16.54 4.58 -8.36
CA PHE A 209 -17.05 3.67 -7.34
C PHE A 209 -17.23 4.37 -5.99
N LEU A 210 -18.49 4.48 -5.57
CA LEU A 210 -18.87 5.19 -4.37
C LEU A 210 -19.18 4.23 -3.21
N SER A 211 -18.92 4.68 -2.00
CA SER A 211 -19.40 4.03 -0.78
C SER A 211 -20.94 4.19 -0.66
N ASN A 212 -21.54 3.50 0.31
CA ASN A 212 -22.99 3.65 0.59
C ASN A 212 -23.37 5.08 1.05
N ARG A 213 -22.38 5.90 1.41
CA ARG A 213 -22.58 7.30 1.82
C ARG A 213 -22.39 8.29 0.65
N GLY A 214 -22.29 7.81 -0.59
CA GLY A 214 -22.05 8.64 -1.77
C GLY A 214 -20.65 9.24 -1.86
N THR A 215 -19.73 8.86 -0.97
CA THR A 215 -18.32 9.29 -1.00
C THR A 215 -17.45 8.22 -1.66
N LYS A 216 -16.22 8.58 -2.03
CA LYS A 216 -15.23 7.66 -2.56
C LYS A 216 -15.08 6.40 -1.71
N MET A 217 -15.04 5.24 -2.34
CA MET A 217 -14.85 3.97 -1.68
C MET A 217 -13.38 3.79 -1.23
N SER A 218 -13.16 3.28 0.00
CA SER A 218 -11.82 2.95 0.45
C SER A 218 -11.40 1.53 0.03
N ARG A 219 -10.09 1.28 -0.05
CA ARG A 219 -9.55 -0.07 -0.27
C ARG A 219 -10.05 -1.08 0.75
N GLN A 220 -10.06 -0.69 2.03
CA GLN A 220 -10.53 -1.55 3.13
C GLN A 220 -12.01 -1.90 2.98
N ALA A 221 -12.85 -0.91 2.62
CA ALA A 221 -14.26 -1.15 2.40
C ALA A 221 -14.49 -2.16 1.25
N PHE A 222 -13.78 -1.99 0.13
CA PHE A 222 -13.88 -2.96 -0.97
C PHE A 222 -13.36 -4.34 -0.56
N TRP A 223 -12.23 -4.42 0.14
CA TRP A 223 -11.70 -5.69 0.63
C TRP A 223 -12.68 -6.39 1.59
N SER A 224 -13.35 -5.64 2.46
CA SER A 224 -14.39 -6.19 3.33
C SER A 224 -15.58 -6.75 2.53
N ARG A 225 -15.94 -6.12 1.41
CA ARG A 225 -16.98 -6.65 0.50
C ARG A 225 -16.52 -7.94 -0.19
N MET A 226 -15.27 -7.97 -0.68
CA MET A 226 -14.68 -9.18 -1.28
C MET A 226 -14.73 -10.37 -0.32
N LYS A 227 -14.40 -10.17 0.95
CA LYS A 227 -14.50 -11.22 1.97
C LYS A 227 -15.91 -11.78 2.15
N VAL A 228 -16.94 -10.96 2.00
CA VAL A 228 -18.34 -11.42 2.04
C VAL A 228 -18.61 -12.39 0.90
N TYR A 229 -18.15 -12.07 -0.33
CA TYR A 229 -18.35 -12.92 -1.50
C TYR A 229 -17.53 -14.20 -1.42
N LEU A 230 -16.26 -14.12 -1.00
CA LEU A 230 -15.42 -15.30 -0.79
C LEU A 230 -16.07 -16.28 0.19
N ARG A 231 -16.59 -15.79 1.31
CA ARG A 231 -17.28 -16.63 2.30
C ARG A 231 -18.59 -17.22 1.77
N ARG A 232 -19.37 -16.43 0.99
CA ARG A 232 -20.63 -16.86 0.36
C ARG A 232 -20.39 -18.06 -0.54
N GLU A 233 -19.26 -18.07 -1.26
CA GLU A 233 -18.87 -19.14 -2.18
C GLU A 233 -18.00 -20.24 -1.53
N GLY A 234 -17.77 -20.20 -0.22
CA GLY A 234 -16.90 -21.15 0.48
C GLY A 234 -15.44 -21.09 0.07
N LEU A 235 -14.98 -19.95 -0.49
CA LEU A 235 -13.61 -19.74 -0.94
C LEU A 235 -12.72 -19.26 0.21
N LYS A 236 -11.45 -19.66 0.19
CA LYS A 236 -10.50 -19.27 1.23
C LYS A 236 -10.22 -17.77 1.19
N ASP A 237 -10.26 -17.16 2.35
CA ASP A 237 -9.84 -15.78 2.61
C ASP A 237 -8.29 -15.78 2.64
N SER A 238 -7.62 -15.45 1.53
CA SER A 238 -6.16 -15.44 1.41
C SER A 238 -5.56 -14.11 1.89
#